data_1c2633089ed81bb2f8976a28c88bb0b7
#
_entry.id   1c2633089ed81bb2f8976a28c88bb0b7
#
_cell.length_a   1.000
_cell.length_b   1.000
_cell.length_c   1.000
_cell.angle_alpha   90.00
_cell.angle_beta   90.00
_cell.angle_gamma   90.00
#
_symmetry.space_group_name_H-M   'P 1'
#
loop_
_entity.id
_entity.type
_entity.pdbx_description
1 polymer ?
#
loop_
_entity_poly.entity_id
_entity_poly.type
_entity_poly.pdbx_seq_one_letter_code
_entity_poly.pdbx_strand_id
1 'polypeptide(L)'
;MKLYFKQRMFSWFDSYDIYHMDDSGAVAFTVEGKLAWGHCLHILDPMGRHIATVKQQVFTFLPKFDLYIGEQCVGTICKEFTFLRPSFTLDCKGWWVEGSFMEWDYTILDAQNRQVATVSKELFHWTDTYVIGV
;
A
#
# COMPACT_ATOMS: atom_id res chain seq x y z
N MET A 1 -4.88 -8.02 -13.71
CA MET A 1 -3.54 -7.42 -13.72
C MET A 1 -2.82 -7.83 -12.44
N LYS A 2 -1.55 -8.15 -12.55
CA LYS A 2 -0.73 -8.46 -11.38
C LYS A 2 0.47 -7.54 -11.34
N LEU A 3 0.84 -7.14 -10.12
CA LEU A 3 1.97 -6.26 -9.86
C LEU A 3 2.86 -6.89 -8.79
N TYR A 4 4.16 -6.72 -8.90
CA TYR A 4 5.11 -7.01 -7.84
C TYR A 4 5.44 -5.72 -7.10
N PHE A 5 5.27 -5.75 -5.79
CA PHE A 5 5.69 -4.69 -4.89
C PHE A 5 6.91 -5.18 -4.12
N LYS A 6 8.07 -4.57 -4.39
CA LYS A 6 9.34 -5.07 -3.90
C LYS A 6 10.12 -3.97 -3.18
N GLN A 7 10.54 -4.25 -1.97
CA GLN A 7 11.36 -3.33 -1.19
C GLN A 7 12.76 -3.20 -1.81
N ARG A 8 13.26 -1.96 -1.90
CA ARG A 8 14.65 -1.71 -2.31
C ARG A 8 15.61 -2.09 -1.20
N MET A 9 16.71 -2.73 -1.57
CA MET A 9 17.81 -3.01 -0.64
C MET A 9 18.60 -1.73 -0.37
N PHE A 10 19.09 -1.60 0.87
CA PHE A 10 19.99 -0.51 1.28
C PHE A 10 19.41 0.90 1.13
N SER A 11 18.10 1.06 1.26
CA SER A 11 17.50 2.38 1.27
C SER A 11 17.45 2.94 2.70
N TRP A 12 17.69 4.24 2.84
CA TRP A 12 17.65 4.94 4.13
C TRP A 12 16.22 5.07 4.68
N PHE A 13 15.24 5.06 3.79
CA PHE A 13 13.82 5.11 4.11
C PHE A 13 13.13 3.95 3.40
N ASP A 14 11.89 3.67 3.81
CA ASP A 14 11.07 2.68 3.13
C ASP A 14 10.89 3.08 1.66
N SER A 15 11.50 2.33 0.78
CA SER A 15 11.42 2.57 -0.66
C SER A 15 11.13 1.26 -1.38
N TYR A 16 10.23 1.32 -2.35
CA TYR A 16 9.72 0.16 -3.05
C TYR A 16 9.61 0.44 -4.54
N ASP A 17 9.82 -0.59 -5.34
CA ASP A 17 9.50 -0.58 -6.76
C ASP A 17 8.30 -1.49 -7.01
N ILE A 18 7.39 -1.03 -7.86
CA ILE A 18 6.21 -1.79 -8.26
C ILE A 18 6.38 -2.11 -9.73
N TYR A 19 6.50 -3.41 -10.03
CA TYR A 19 6.73 -3.90 -11.38
C TYR A 19 5.47 -4.52 -11.95
N HIS A 20 5.29 -4.41 -13.27
CA HIS A 20 4.31 -5.22 -13.97
C HIS A 20 4.74 -6.69 -13.95
N MET A 21 3.83 -7.57 -13.56
CA MET A 21 4.05 -9.02 -13.59
C MET A 21 3.74 -9.56 -14.98
N ASP A 22 4.54 -9.13 -15.94
CA ASP A 22 4.49 -9.60 -17.31
C ASP A 22 5.92 -9.86 -17.79
N ASP A 23 6.07 -10.25 -19.05
CA ASP A 23 7.38 -10.56 -19.62
C ASP A 23 8.28 -9.32 -19.76
N SER A 24 7.76 -8.12 -19.63
CA SER A 24 8.53 -6.89 -19.78
C SER A 24 9.39 -6.57 -18.56
N GLY A 25 8.93 -6.95 -17.36
CA GLY A 25 9.57 -6.55 -16.12
C GLY A 25 9.61 -5.04 -15.91
N ALA A 26 8.73 -4.29 -16.58
CA ALA A 26 8.74 -2.85 -16.55
C ALA A 26 8.25 -2.33 -15.20
N VAL A 27 8.88 -1.23 -14.73
CA VAL A 27 8.45 -0.53 -13.52
C VAL A 27 7.13 0.17 -13.79
N ALA A 28 6.10 -0.16 -12.99
CA ALA A 28 4.80 0.52 -13.04
C ALA A 28 4.82 1.79 -12.19
N PHE A 29 5.37 1.69 -10.97
CA PHE A 29 5.42 2.80 -10.02
C PHE A 29 6.65 2.66 -9.14
N THR A 30 7.07 3.77 -8.55
CA THR A 30 8.08 3.82 -7.52
C THR A 30 7.48 4.44 -6.26
N VAL A 31 7.76 3.86 -5.11
CA VAL A 31 7.34 4.38 -3.81
C VAL A 31 8.58 4.82 -3.05
N GLU A 32 8.63 6.08 -2.64
CA GLU A 32 9.74 6.63 -1.89
C GLU A 32 9.29 7.11 -0.52
N GLY A 33 9.97 6.62 0.53
CA GLY A 33 9.79 7.12 1.89
C GLY A 33 10.42 8.50 2.03
N LYS A 34 9.74 9.42 2.73
CA LYS A 34 10.20 10.78 2.96
C LYS A 34 10.32 11.05 4.45
N LEU A 35 11.27 11.92 4.80
CA LEU A 35 11.44 12.37 6.17
C LEU A 35 10.25 13.24 6.58
N ALA A 36 9.51 12.79 7.60
CA ALA A 36 8.34 13.49 8.11
C ALA A 36 8.03 13.02 9.53
N TRP A 37 7.13 13.71 10.20
CA TRP A 37 6.53 13.22 11.43
C TRP A 37 5.58 12.06 11.07
N GLY A 38 5.97 10.83 11.44
CA GLY A 38 5.30 9.61 11.01
C GLY A 38 5.76 9.18 9.62
N HIS A 39 5.11 8.14 9.08
CA HIS A 39 5.44 7.63 7.75
C HIS A 39 4.86 8.53 6.66
N CYS A 40 5.67 8.85 5.67
CA CYS A 40 5.24 9.59 4.48
C CYS A 40 5.83 8.91 3.26
N LEU A 41 4.96 8.48 2.34
CA LEU A 41 5.35 7.79 1.12
C LEU A 41 4.90 8.59 -0.09
N HIS A 42 5.82 8.81 -1.03
CA HIS A 42 5.52 9.40 -2.33
C HIS A 42 5.44 8.30 -3.38
N ILE A 43 4.38 8.31 -4.17
CA ILE A 43 4.19 7.37 -5.27
C ILE A 43 4.48 8.10 -6.56
N LEU A 44 5.44 7.58 -7.32
CA LEU A 44 5.92 8.16 -8.57
C LEU A 44 5.56 7.25 -9.73
N ASP A 45 5.30 7.84 -10.91
CA ASP A 45 5.15 7.08 -12.14
C ASP A 45 6.51 6.67 -12.73
N PRO A 46 6.56 5.88 -13.84
CA PRO A 46 7.84 5.49 -14.43
C PRO A 46 8.68 6.65 -14.95
N MET A 47 8.07 7.80 -15.18
CA MET A 47 8.76 9.02 -15.62
C MET A 47 9.31 9.84 -14.46
N GLY A 48 9.10 9.39 -13.21
CA GLY A 48 9.52 10.09 -12.01
C GLY A 48 8.56 11.18 -11.54
N ARG A 49 7.37 11.28 -12.13
CA ARG A 49 6.38 12.28 -11.74
C ARG A 49 5.64 11.85 -10.47
N HIS A 50 5.51 12.75 -9.53
CA HIS A 50 4.79 12.50 -8.28
C HIS A 50 3.27 12.48 -8.55
N ILE A 51 2.64 11.31 -8.31
CA ILE A 51 1.22 11.13 -8.58
C ILE A 51 0.38 11.05 -7.32
N ALA A 52 0.92 10.59 -6.21
CA ALA A 52 0.17 10.44 -4.96
C ALA A 52 1.08 10.48 -3.74
N THR A 53 0.50 10.79 -2.59
CA THR A 53 1.17 10.74 -1.29
C THR A 53 0.31 9.97 -0.30
N VAL A 54 0.95 9.09 0.47
CA VAL A 54 0.35 8.44 1.64
C VAL A 54 1.06 8.98 2.87
N LYS A 55 0.33 9.68 3.74
CA LYS A 55 0.90 10.33 4.91
C LYS A 55 0.22 9.87 6.18
N GLN A 56 1.00 9.35 7.12
CA GLN A 56 0.49 8.94 8.42
C GLN A 56 0.11 10.16 9.26
N GLN A 57 -1.09 10.13 9.83
CA GLN A 57 -1.48 11.08 10.86
C GLN A 57 -0.73 10.74 12.15
N VAL A 58 -0.21 11.76 12.84
CA VAL A 58 0.43 11.59 14.13
C VAL A 58 -0.58 11.83 15.26
N PHE A 59 -0.28 11.34 16.46
CA PHE A 59 -1.11 11.50 17.67
C PHE A 59 -2.52 10.88 17.53
N THR A 60 -2.63 9.76 16.80
CA THR A 60 -3.86 8.98 16.74
C THR A 60 -3.72 7.71 17.56
N PHE A 61 -4.83 7.24 18.15
CA PHE A 61 -4.85 6.00 18.95
C PHE A 61 -4.61 4.78 18.07
N LEU A 62 -5.29 4.71 16.92
CA LEU A 62 -5.06 3.68 15.90
C LEU A 62 -4.43 4.33 14.67
N PRO A 63 -3.58 3.60 13.93
CA PRO A 63 -2.96 4.15 12.73
C PRO A 63 -3.98 4.68 11.72
N LYS A 64 -3.72 5.88 11.21
CA LYS A 64 -4.48 6.50 10.13
C LYS A 64 -3.53 7.08 9.11
N PHE A 65 -3.88 6.93 7.84
CA PHE A 65 -3.08 7.41 6.72
C PHE A 65 -3.95 8.22 5.77
N ASP A 66 -3.54 9.44 5.48
CA ASP A 66 -4.21 10.28 4.50
C ASP A 66 -3.64 10.03 3.11
N LEU A 67 -4.52 9.98 2.11
CA LEU A 67 -4.17 9.83 0.71
C LEU A 67 -4.34 11.16 -0.01
N TYR A 68 -3.28 11.61 -0.67
CA TYR A 68 -3.30 12.84 -1.45
C TYR A 68 -3.05 12.56 -2.93
N ILE A 69 -3.80 13.25 -3.78
CA ILE A 69 -3.50 13.38 -5.20
C ILE A 69 -3.17 14.86 -5.43
N GLY A 70 -1.90 15.16 -5.73
CA GLY A 70 -1.44 16.53 -5.69
C GLY A 70 -1.52 17.08 -4.26
N GLU A 71 -2.18 18.21 -4.08
CA GLU A 71 -2.37 18.83 -2.76
C GLU A 71 -3.74 18.50 -2.14
N GLN A 72 -4.58 17.73 -2.84
CA GLN A 72 -5.92 17.40 -2.40
C GLN A 72 -5.94 16.08 -1.65
N CYS A 73 -6.45 16.08 -0.42
CA CYS A 73 -6.73 14.86 0.33
C CYS A 73 -7.99 14.19 -0.25
N VAL A 74 -7.81 12.99 -0.80
CA VAL A 74 -8.89 12.25 -1.46
C VAL A 74 -9.47 11.15 -0.60
N GLY A 75 -8.85 10.82 0.52
CA GLY A 75 -9.37 9.81 1.42
C GLY A 75 -8.45 9.52 2.58
N THR A 76 -8.91 8.69 3.50
CA THR A 76 -8.15 8.27 4.69
C THR A 76 -8.29 6.77 4.86
N ILE A 77 -7.16 6.10 5.09
CA ILE A 77 -7.10 4.70 5.47
C ILE A 77 -7.05 4.65 6.99
N CYS A 78 -8.04 4.01 7.61
CA CYS A 78 -8.12 3.86 9.06
C CYS A 78 -7.96 2.40 9.45
N LYS A 79 -7.07 2.12 10.40
CA LYS A 79 -7.02 0.81 11.03
C LYS A 79 -8.19 0.68 12.00
N GLU A 80 -8.95 -0.41 11.85
CA GLU A 80 -10.06 -0.70 12.74
C GLU A 80 -9.58 -1.47 13.97
N PHE A 81 -10.26 -1.25 15.09
CA PHE A 81 -10.02 -2.03 16.30
C PHE A 81 -10.67 -3.41 16.13
N THR A 82 -9.84 -4.43 15.92
CA THR A 82 -10.30 -5.81 15.74
C THR A 82 -9.50 -6.74 16.63
N PHE A 83 -10.11 -7.86 17.03
CA PHE A 83 -9.52 -8.77 17.99
C PHE A 83 -8.56 -9.79 17.37
N LEU A 84 -8.88 -10.32 16.18
CA LEU A 84 -8.20 -11.49 15.64
C LEU A 84 -7.55 -11.24 14.28
N ARG A 85 -8.05 -10.31 13.49
CA ARG A 85 -7.54 -10.06 12.13
C ARG A 85 -7.36 -8.59 11.89
N PRO A 86 -6.25 -8.18 11.25
CA PRO A 86 -6.10 -6.79 10.84
C PRO A 86 -7.22 -6.37 9.90
N SER A 87 -7.81 -5.23 10.14
CA SER A 87 -8.81 -4.65 9.26
C SER A 87 -8.58 -3.16 9.11
N PHE A 88 -8.70 -2.67 7.89
CA PHE A 88 -8.55 -1.26 7.54
C PHE A 88 -9.74 -0.84 6.69
N THR A 89 -10.14 0.42 6.82
CA THR A 89 -11.17 1.01 5.97
C THR A 89 -10.59 2.14 5.14
N LEU A 90 -11.09 2.30 3.91
CA LEU A 90 -10.78 3.42 3.03
C LEU A 90 -12.07 4.21 2.83
N ASP A 91 -12.17 5.35 3.47
CA ASP A 91 -13.44 6.09 3.59
C ASP A 91 -13.98 6.65 2.28
N CYS A 92 -13.08 7.07 1.38
CA CYS A 92 -13.49 7.72 0.13
C CYS A 92 -14.24 6.80 -0.86
N LYS A 93 -14.11 5.48 -0.69
CA LYS A 93 -14.73 4.50 -1.59
C LYS A 93 -15.61 3.48 -0.87
N GLY A 94 -15.66 3.52 0.44
CA GLY A 94 -16.33 2.48 1.22
C GLY A 94 -15.67 1.11 1.10
N TRP A 95 -14.40 1.07 0.75
CA TRP A 95 -13.61 -0.17 0.67
C TRP A 95 -13.07 -0.53 2.04
N TRP A 96 -12.82 -1.83 2.23
CA TRP A 96 -12.05 -2.28 3.39
C TRP A 96 -11.05 -3.34 3.02
N VAL A 97 -10.04 -3.46 3.87
CA VAL A 97 -8.95 -4.43 3.72
C VAL A 97 -9.04 -5.40 4.88
N GLU A 98 -9.13 -6.69 4.60
CA GLU A 98 -9.08 -7.75 5.58
C GLU A 98 -7.78 -8.52 5.45
N GLY A 99 -7.09 -8.72 6.56
CA GLY A 99 -5.85 -9.48 6.60
C GLY A 99 -6.04 -10.84 7.25
N SER A 100 -5.22 -11.81 6.83
CA SER A 100 -5.03 -13.07 7.53
C SER A 100 -3.91 -12.89 8.56
N PHE A 101 -4.17 -13.27 9.80
CA PHE A 101 -3.19 -13.11 10.88
C PHE A 101 -1.94 -13.98 10.68
N MET A 102 -2.09 -15.14 10.04
CA MET A 102 -1.02 -16.14 9.94
C MET A 102 -0.33 -16.20 8.57
N GLU A 103 -0.91 -15.64 7.53
CA GLU A 103 -0.49 -15.90 6.16
C GLU A 103 0.04 -14.69 5.40
N TRP A 104 0.01 -13.52 6.00
CA TRP A 104 0.46 -12.27 5.35
C TRP A 104 -0.31 -11.97 4.05
N ASP A 105 -1.56 -12.41 4.00
CA ASP A 105 -2.45 -12.18 2.86
C ASP A 105 -3.49 -11.13 3.23
N TYR A 106 -3.78 -10.25 2.29
CA TYR A 106 -4.79 -9.23 2.44
C TYR A 106 -5.75 -9.26 1.27
N THR A 107 -7.03 -9.05 1.54
CA THR A 107 -8.06 -8.91 0.52
C THR A 107 -8.68 -7.54 0.63
N ILE A 108 -8.81 -6.85 -0.50
CA ILE A 108 -9.48 -5.56 -0.58
C ILE A 108 -10.86 -5.78 -1.17
N LEU A 109 -11.88 -5.35 -0.43
CA LEU A 109 -13.29 -5.52 -0.80
C LEU A 109 -13.94 -4.14 -1.01
N ASP A 110 -14.86 -4.05 -1.95
CA ASP A 110 -15.63 -2.84 -2.17
C ASP A 110 -16.86 -2.77 -1.24
N ALA A 111 -17.63 -1.70 -1.37
CA ALA A 111 -18.83 -1.48 -0.53
C ALA A 111 -19.90 -2.57 -0.71
N GLN A 112 -19.86 -3.34 -1.80
CA GLN A 112 -20.78 -4.44 -2.09
C GLN A 112 -20.17 -5.82 -1.78
N ASN A 113 -19.08 -5.89 -1.02
CA ASN A 113 -18.35 -7.13 -0.69
C ASN A 113 -17.72 -7.84 -1.91
N ARG A 114 -17.48 -7.12 -2.99
CA ARG A 114 -16.79 -7.70 -4.14
C ARG A 114 -15.28 -7.51 -3.98
N GLN A 115 -14.53 -8.54 -4.34
CA GLN A 115 -13.08 -8.47 -4.30
C GLN A 115 -12.55 -7.50 -5.35
N VAL A 116 -11.84 -6.48 -4.89
CA VAL A 116 -11.17 -5.49 -5.76
C VAL A 116 -9.73 -5.91 -6.04
N ALA A 117 -9.03 -6.37 -5.02
CA ALA A 117 -7.62 -6.74 -5.15
C ALA A 117 -7.21 -7.68 -4.02
N THR A 118 -6.09 -8.35 -4.22
CA THR A 118 -5.41 -9.16 -3.20
C THR A 118 -3.97 -8.75 -3.09
N VAL A 119 -3.40 -8.88 -1.89
CA VAL A 119 -1.97 -8.68 -1.63
C VAL A 119 -1.45 -9.90 -0.89
N SER A 120 -0.43 -10.55 -1.44
CA SER A 120 0.20 -11.73 -0.85
C SER A 120 1.69 -11.52 -0.72
N LYS A 121 2.29 -11.99 0.38
CA LYS A 121 3.73 -11.93 0.57
C LYS A 121 4.41 -13.15 -0.04
N GLU A 122 5.46 -12.92 -0.82
CA GLU A 122 6.32 -13.97 -1.33
C GLU A 122 7.35 -14.37 -0.27
N LEU A 123 7.39 -15.66 0.08
CA LEU A 123 8.16 -16.15 1.22
C LEU A 123 9.65 -16.45 0.95
N PHE A 124 10.05 -16.58 -0.32
CA PHE A 124 11.38 -17.06 -0.67
C PHE A 124 12.30 -16.01 -1.32
N HIS A 125 12.05 -14.74 -1.01
CA HIS A 125 12.87 -13.64 -1.51
C HIS A 125 13.75 -13.05 -0.40
N TRP A 126 14.91 -12.54 -0.77
CA TRP A 126 15.84 -11.88 0.15
C TRP A 126 15.30 -10.57 0.73
N THR A 127 14.38 -9.94 0.01
CA THR A 127 13.68 -8.74 0.45
C THR A 127 12.19 -9.01 0.54
N ASP A 128 11.47 -8.19 1.30
CA ASP A 128 10.01 -8.28 1.35
C ASP A 128 9.45 -8.02 -0.04
N THR A 129 8.77 -9.02 -0.58
CA THR A 129 8.14 -8.97 -1.91
C THR A 129 6.69 -9.36 -1.77
N TYR A 130 5.81 -8.53 -2.33
CA TYR A 130 4.37 -8.74 -2.31
C TYR A 130 3.84 -8.82 -3.73
N VAL A 131 2.86 -9.67 -3.95
CA VAL A 131 2.12 -9.76 -5.20
C VAL A 131 0.77 -9.10 -5.01
N ILE A 132 0.47 -8.13 -5.87
CA ILE A 132 -0.82 -7.43 -5.88
C ILE A 132 -1.61 -7.93 -7.09
N GLY A 133 -2.71 -8.64 -6.85
CA GLY A 133 -3.63 -9.08 -7.88
C GLY A 133 -4.84 -8.15 -7.96
N VAL A 134 -5.11 -7.66 -9.14
CA VAL A 134 -6.25 -6.75 -9.38
C VAL A 134 -7.25 -7.40 -10.32
#